data_93cb3f78c842c3b66ac78911302996cd
#
_entry.id   93cb3f78c842c3b66ac78911302996cd
#
_cell.length_a   1.000
_cell.length_b   1.000
_cell.length_c   1.000
_cell.angle_alpha   90.00
_cell.angle_beta   90.00
_cell.angle_gamma   90.00
#
_symmetry.space_group_name_H-M   'P 1'
#
loop_
_entity.id
_entity.type
_entity.pdbx_description
1 polymer ?
#
loop_
_entity_poly.entity_id
_entity_poly.type
_entity_poly.pdbx_seq_one_letter_code
_entity_poly.pdbx_strand_id
1 'polypeptide(L)'
;MAFSMLVSLVGTQMQNVAIDWHVWILTRSPLALGLVGLVRVVPIVIFSIVGGLVADRRDRRRVLIVTQSAMTLVALTLGVVTLLGRDTIGLVYLLTACTSAAGAFDNPSRQSLVPRLVPEKDLPGALAILLSGFQVASIGGPALTGLILAGTAGAAPAGASLHGHTGGLALIYFLNAVSFLGVLVTLFTLQTSGEITRAEGAPENPLASLKEGLRFVFTTPILVWTMTLDFFATFFAGSMSLLPIFADQVLKAGPAGYGWLRAAPGIGALIGSVWTSVHSLPRRQGRVFLWAVAVYGAATITFGLSRGFWLTFGALALVGLSDTISTVVRQTVRQLVTPDALRGRMTGVNMIFFMGGPQLGELEAGFVASLFASAALGASVAVVSGGVGTLLVAAFIATRAKVVREYDWSAARPSAWPQEKK
;
A
#
# COMPACT_ATOMS: atom_id res chain seq x y z
N MET A 1 -20.18 11.20 5.33
CA MET A 1 -18.71 11.08 5.46
C MET A 1 -18.18 9.71 5.03
N ALA A 2 -18.69 8.57 5.50
CA ALA A 2 -18.19 7.24 5.07
C ALA A 2 -18.24 7.04 3.54
N PHE A 3 -19.35 7.42 2.90
CA PHE A 3 -19.49 7.32 1.44
C PHE A 3 -18.48 8.19 0.68
N SER A 4 -18.32 9.47 1.06
CA SER A 4 -17.35 10.36 0.41
C SER A 4 -15.91 9.89 0.61
N MET A 5 -15.59 9.30 1.79
CA MET A 5 -14.30 8.66 2.03
C MET A 5 -14.07 7.43 1.12
N LEU A 6 -15.08 6.56 0.96
CA LEU A 6 -14.99 5.41 0.07
C LEU A 6 -14.71 5.84 -1.38
N VAL A 7 -15.47 6.82 -1.88
CA VAL A 7 -15.29 7.35 -3.25
C VAL A 7 -13.89 7.95 -3.40
N SER A 8 -13.40 8.69 -2.41
CA SER A 8 -12.05 9.24 -2.41
C SER A 8 -10.95 8.16 -2.36
N LEU A 9 -11.14 7.08 -1.61
CA LEU A 9 -10.23 5.95 -1.60
C LEU A 9 -10.16 5.26 -2.97
N VAL A 10 -11.31 5.03 -3.61
CA VAL A 10 -11.39 4.46 -4.96
C VAL A 10 -10.68 5.38 -5.95
N GLY A 11 -10.97 6.68 -5.94
CA GLY A 11 -10.33 7.67 -6.82
C GLY A 11 -8.81 7.71 -6.64
N THR A 12 -8.34 7.66 -5.39
CA THR A 12 -6.90 7.63 -5.08
C THR A 12 -6.23 6.36 -5.62
N GLN A 13 -6.88 5.20 -5.48
CA GLN A 13 -6.36 3.95 -6.05
C GLN A 13 -6.37 3.97 -7.58
N MET A 14 -7.39 4.56 -8.19
CA MET A 14 -7.43 4.78 -9.64
C MET A 14 -6.26 5.66 -10.09
N GLN A 15 -6.00 6.77 -9.42
CA GLN A 15 -4.89 7.67 -9.75
C GLN A 15 -3.53 6.97 -9.60
N ASN A 16 -3.32 6.21 -8.52
CA ASN A 16 -2.07 5.48 -8.30
C ASN A 16 -1.76 4.51 -9.45
N VAL A 17 -2.77 3.76 -9.89
CA VAL A 17 -2.66 2.80 -11.00
C VAL A 17 -2.47 3.54 -12.34
N ALA A 18 -3.19 4.63 -12.54
CA ALA A 18 -3.06 5.46 -13.73
C ALA A 18 -1.66 6.08 -13.86
N ILE A 19 -1.04 6.53 -12.75
CA ILE A 19 0.33 7.08 -12.75
C ILE A 19 1.34 6.03 -13.23
N ASP A 20 1.28 4.80 -12.76
CA ASP A 20 2.19 3.74 -13.19
C ASP A 20 2.05 3.46 -14.70
N TRP A 21 0.81 3.39 -15.22
CA TRP A 21 0.55 3.26 -16.64
C TRP A 21 1.01 4.49 -17.44
N HIS A 22 0.74 5.69 -16.92
CA HIS A 22 1.14 6.96 -17.54
C HIS A 22 2.66 7.07 -17.70
N VAL A 23 3.42 6.76 -16.64
CA VAL A 23 4.88 6.73 -16.68
C VAL A 23 5.38 5.72 -17.70
N TRP A 24 4.74 4.54 -17.81
CA TRP A 24 5.11 3.54 -18.80
C TRP A 24 4.91 4.03 -20.24
N ILE A 25 3.76 4.61 -20.54
CA ILE A 25 3.49 5.07 -21.92
C ILE A 25 4.37 6.27 -22.32
N LEU A 26 4.73 7.14 -21.37
CA LEU A 26 5.60 8.29 -21.60
C LEU A 26 7.07 7.90 -21.84
N THR A 27 7.58 6.93 -21.10
CA THR A 27 9.03 6.68 -21.04
C THR A 27 9.46 5.36 -21.64
N ARG A 28 8.58 4.36 -21.68
CA ARG A 28 8.90 2.96 -22.01
C ARG A 28 10.10 2.41 -21.23
N SER A 29 10.40 3.00 -20.07
CA SER A 29 11.55 2.71 -19.23
C SER A 29 11.16 1.98 -17.95
N PRO A 30 11.69 0.77 -17.69
CA PRO A 30 11.49 0.07 -16.42
C PRO A 30 12.03 0.87 -15.21
N LEU A 31 13.17 1.56 -15.38
CA LEU A 31 13.75 2.39 -14.34
C LEU A 31 12.83 3.55 -13.96
N ALA A 32 12.18 4.18 -14.95
CA ALA A 32 11.23 5.25 -14.67
C ALA A 32 10.02 4.74 -13.85
N LEU A 33 9.54 3.52 -14.10
CA LEU A 33 8.52 2.89 -13.28
C LEU A 33 9.00 2.64 -11.84
N GLY A 34 10.22 2.12 -11.68
CA GLY A 34 10.80 1.92 -10.34
C GLY A 34 10.99 3.21 -9.56
N LEU A 35 11.36 4.30 -10.23
CA LEU A 35 11.51 5.62 -9.60
C LEU A 35 10.19 6.18 -9.04
N VAL A 36 9.02 5.74 -9.52
CA VAL A 36 7.72 6.13 -8.93
C VAL A 36 7.66 5.72 -7.46
N GLY A 37 8.18 4.54 -7.09
CA GLY A 37 8.27 4.10 -5.71
C GLY A 37 9.09 5.06 -4.86
N LEU A 38 10.26 5.47 -5.33
CA LEU A 38 11.12 6.44 -4.64
C LEU A 38 10.43 7.81 -4.50
N VAL A 39 9.81 8.30 -5.57
CA VAL A 39 9.06 9.56 -5.60
C VAL A 39 7.91 9.56 -4.59
N ARG A 40 7.30 8.41 -4.33
CA ARG A 40 6.24 8.24 -3.32
C ARG A 40 6.82 8.18 -1.90
N VAL A 41 7.85 7.37 -1.66
CA VAL A 41 8.34 7.09 -0.30
C VAL A 41 9.13 8.25 0.31
N VAL A 42 9.92 8.96 -0.48
CA VAL A 42 10.77 10.06 0.03
C VAL A 42 9.94 11.16 0.72
N PRO A 43 8.88 11.72 0.09
CA PRO A 43 8.03 12.68 0.78
C PRO A 43 7.31 12.10 2.01
N ILE A 44 6.84 10.83 1.93
CA ILE A 44 6.18 10.19 3.06
C ILE A 44 7.15 10.12 4.26
N VAL A 45 8.38 9.66 4.06
CA VAL A 45 9.37 9.53 5.14
C VAL A 45 9.73 10.91 5.72
N ILE A 46 9.98 11.90 4.87
CA ILE A 46 10.35 13.26 5.31
C ILE A 46 9.21 13.90 6.11
N PHE A 47 7.98 13.79 5.60
CA PHE A 47 6.85 14.51 6.17
C PHE A 47 6.04 13.71 7.20
N SER A 48 6.21 12.40 7.33
CA SER A 48 5.44 11.59 8.29
C SER A 48 5.67 12.01 9.75
N ILE A 49 6.92 12.34 10.11
CA ILE A 49 7.27 12.81 11.46
C ILE A 49 6.61 14.16 11.74
N VAL A 50 6.69 15.07 10.77
CA VAL A 50 6.08 16.41 10.87
C VAL A 50 4.55 16.31 10.82
N GLY A 51 4.03 15.43 9.96
CA GLY A 51 2.58 15.18 9.80
C GLY A 51 1.93 14.67 11.08
N GLY A 52 2.57 13.72 11.78
CA GLY A 52 2.11 13.27 13.09
C GLY A 52 2.05 14.41 14.10
N LEU A 53 3.13 15.21 14.20
CA LEU A 53 3.20 16.36 15.11
C LEU A 53 2.14 17.43 14.80
N VAL A 54 1.89 17.69 13.50
CA VAL A 54 0.86 18.64 13.06
C VAL A 54 -0.54 18.10 13.39
N ALA A 55 -0.80 16.81 13.16
CA ALA A 55 -2.08 16.16 13.52
C ALA A 55 -2.35 16.18 15.02
N ASP A 56 -1.29 16.21 15.85
CA ASP A 56 -1.40 16.28 17.32
C ASP A 56 -1.51 17.70 17.86
N ARG A 57 -1.12 18.74 17.08
CA ARG A 57 -1.08 20.14 17.54
C ARG A 57 -2.07 21.07 16.85
N ARG A 58 -2.63 20.67 15.72
CA ARG A 58 -3.52 21.50 14.90
C ARG A 58 -4.90 20.87 14.81
N ASP A 59 -5.89 21.71 14.55
CA ASP A 59 -7.25 21.28 14.26
C ASP A 59 -7.23 20.29 13.06
N ARG A 60 -7.56 19.03 13.34
CA ARG A 60 -7.52 17.91 12.37
C ARG A 60 -8.40 18.17 11.15
N ARG A 61 -9.55 18.84 11.35
CA ARG A 61 -10.43 19.24 10.26
C ARG A 61 -9.76 20.24 9.33
N ARG A 62 -9.07 21.25 9.89
CA ARG A 62 -8.31 22.24 9.08
C ARG A 62 -7.17 21.58 8.33
N VAL A 63 -6.44 20.69 8.95
CA VAL A 63 -5.38 19.92 8.28
C VAL A 63 -5.96 19.15 7.11
N LEU A 64 -7.06 18.42 7.30
CA LEU A 64 -7.74 17.68 6.23
C LEU A 64 -8.25 18.58 5.11
N ILE A 65 -8.78 19.76 5.40
CA ILE A 65 -9.21 20.72 4.38
C ILE A 65 -8.02 21.15 3.53
N VAL A 66 -6.89 21.48 4.14
CA VAL A 66 -5.67 21.92 3.41
C VAL A 66 -5.11 20.77 2.57
N THR A 67 -4.99 19.59 3.13
CA THR A 67 -4.43 18.41 2.39
C THR A 67 -5.33 17.98 1.25
N GLN A 68 -6.65 17.92 1.47
CA GLN A 68 -7.62 17.55 0.42
C GLN A 68 -7.69 18.62 -0.68
N SER A 69 -7.57 19.91 -0.35
CA SER A 69 -7.49 20.98 -1.34
C SER A 69 -6.21 20.88 -2.17
N ALA A 70 -5.07 20.61 -1.54
CA ALA A 70 -3.80 20.39 -2.24
C ALA A 70 -3.87 19.17 -3.17
N MET A 71 -4.43 18.03 -2.70
CA MET A 71 -4.63 16.83 -3.52
C MET A 71 -5.58 17.09 -4.69
N THR A 72 -6.65 17.86 -4.48
CA THR A 72 -7.56 18.28 -5.55
C THR A 72 -6.84 19.08 -6.63
N LEU A 73 -6.05 20.08 -6.23
CA LEU A 73 -5.27 20.89 -7.16
C LEU A 73 -4.26 20.05 -7.95
N VAL A 74 -3.56 19.16 -7.28
CA VAL A 74 -2.62 18.22 -7.93
C VAL A 74 -3.34 17.34 -8.96
N ALA A 75 -4.46 16.73 -8.58
CA ALA A 75 -5.23 15.87 -9.48
C ALA A 75 -5.79 16.66 -10.68
N LEU A 76 -6.31 17.88 -10.47
CA LEU A 76 -6.73 18.79 -11.55
C LEU A 76 -5.57 19.16 -12.47
N THR A 77 -4.41 19.48 -11.90
CA THR A 77 -3.22 19.84 -12.70
C THR A 77 -2.77 18.66 -13.54
N LEU A 78 -2.70 17.43 -12.96
CA LEU A 78 -2.42 16.21 -13.74
C LEU A 78 -3.41 16.04 -14.88
N GLY A 79 -4.72 16.16 -14.60
CA GLY A 79 -5.76 16.01 -15.60
C GLY A 79 -5.62 17.02 -16.75
N VAL A 80 -5.44 18.30 -16.42
CA VAL A 80 -5.32 19.38 -17.41
C VAL A 80 -4.05 19.21 -18.25
N VAL A 81 -2.89 18.97 -17.61
CA VAL A 81 -1.62 18.84 -18.33
C VAL A 81 -1.63 17.62 -19.26
N THR A 82 -2.19 16.49 -18.79
CA THR A 82 -2.35 15.28 -19.61
C THR A 82 -3.31 15.53 -20.78
N LEU A 83 -4.44 16.22 -20.55
CA LEU A 83 -5.39 16.53 -21.62
C LEU A 83 -4.79 17.45 -22.69
N LEU A 84 -3.93 18.38 -22.29
CA LEU A 84 -3.23 19.30 -23.19
C LEU A 84 -2.00 18.69 -23.87
N GLY A 85 -1.64 17.44 -23.56
CA GLY A 85 -0.46 16.76 -24.10
C GLY A 85 0.86 17.45 -23.70
N ARG A 86 0.89 18.12 -22.54
CA ARG A 86 2.07 18.81 -21.98
C ARG A 86 2.66 18.08 -20.78
N ASP A 87 2.31 16.82 -20.62
CA ASP A 87 2.72 15.92 -19.56
C ASP A 87 4.19 15.50 -19.79
N THR A 88 5.07 15.95 -18.93
CA THR A 88 6.46 15.51 -18.86
C THR A 88 6.67 14.60 -17.66
N ILE A 89 7.61 13.67 -17.77
CA ILE A 89 7.90 12.73 -16.66
C ILE A 89 8.26 13.46 -15.36
N GLY A 90 9.04 14.55 -15.45
CA GLY A 90 9.40 15.38 -14.29
C GLY A 90 8.18 15.98 -13.60
N LEU A 91 7.20 16.44 -14.38
CA LEU A 91 5.96 17.01 -13.83
C LEU A 91 5.08 15.94 -13.18
N VAL A 92 4.95 14.75 -13.81
CA VAL A 92 4.24 13.62 -13.22
C VAL A 92 4.87 13.20 -11.89
N TYR A 93 6.20 13.11 -11.83
CA TYR A 93 6.90 12.81 -10.57
C TYR A 93 6.69 13.89 -9.52
N LEU A 94 6.83 15.18 -9.88
CA LEU A 94 6.63 16.28 -8.95
C LEU A 94 5.23 16.25 -8.34
N LEU A 95 4.20 16.10 -9.18
CA LEU A 95 2.82 16.06 -8.73
C LEU A 95 2.52 14.80 -7.90
N THR A 96 3.13 13.67 -8.24
CA THR A 96 3.07 12.43 -7.42
C THR A 96 3.72 12.64 -6.05
N ALA A 97 4.89 13.29 -6.00
CA ALA A 97 5.55 13.64 -4.75
C ALA A 97 4.70 14.58 -3.89
N CYS A 98 4.07 15.59 -4.49
CA CYS A 98 3.15 16.50 -3.79
C CYS A 98 1.94 15.76 -3.21
N THR A 99 1.34 14.83 -3.96
CA THR A 99 0.25 13.98 -3.45
C THR A 99 0.71 13.14 -2.25
N SER A 100 1.90 12.53 -2.35
CA SER A 100 2.47 11.71 -1.28
C SER A 100 2.80 12.53 -0.03
N ALA A 101 3.33 13.75 -0.21
CA ALA A 101 3.57 14.70 0.88
C ALA A 101 2.26 15.10 1.58
N ALA A 102 1.22 15.44 0.83
CA ALA A 102 -0.10 15.74 1.39
C ALA A 102 -0.68 14.53 2.15
N GLY A 103 -0.51 13.32 1.62
CA GLY A 103 -0.92 12.05 2.25
C GLY A 103 -0.28 11.78 3.59
N ALA A 104 0.97 12.21 3.80
CA ALA A 104 1.67 12.07 5.06
C ALA A 104 1.01 12.86 6.21
N PHE A 105 0.29 13.94 5.90
CA PHE A 105 -0.52 14.71 6.86
C PHE A 105 -1.98 14.25 6.91
N ASP A 106 -2.55 13.86 5.76
CA ASP A 106 -3.95 13.45 5.64
C ASP A 106 -4.25 12.17 6.43
N ASN A 107 -3.43 11.13 6.27
CA ASN A 107 -3.66 9.82 6.87
C ASN A 107 -3.77 9.85 8.40
N PRO A 108 -2.81 10.42 9.17
CA PRO A 108 -2.91 10.46 10.62
C PRO A 108 -4.07 11.35 11.09
N SER A 109 -4.33 12.47 10.39
CA SER A 109 -5.45 13.36 10.72
C SER A 109 -6.80 12.68 10.51
N ARG A 110 -6.96 11.91 9.44
CA ARG A 110 -8.15 11.13 9.13
C ARG A 110 -8.40 10.03 10.16
N GLN A 111 -7.38 9.23 10.48
CA GLN A 111 -7.49 8.14 11.47
C GLN A 111 -7.87 8.67 12.86
N SER A 112 -7.35 9.82 13.23
CA SER A 112 -7.64 10.43 14.54
C SER A 112 -8.96 11.19 14.61
N LEU A 113 -9.58 11.53 13.46
CA LEU A 113 -10.89 12.18 13.41
C LEU A 113 -12.04 11.18 13.57
N VAL A 114 -11.91 9.97 13.02
CA VAL A 114 -12.99 8.95 12.98
C VAL A 114 -13.55 8.62 14.36
N PRO A 115 -12.75 8.38 15.42
CA PRO A 115 -13.27 8.07 16.75
C PRO A 115 -14.10 9.20 17.37
N ARG A 116 -13.97 10.43 16.86
CA ARG A 116 -14.72 11.60 17.35
C ARG A 116 -16.05 11.84 16.65
N LEU A 117 -16.26 11.15 15.53
CA LEU A 117 -17.44 11.32 14.69
C LEU A 117 -18.56 10.34 15.05
N VAL A 118 -18.24 9.30 15.82
CA VAL A 118 -19.18 8.25 16.19
C VAL A 118 -19.14 8.02 17.71
N PRO A 119 -20.26 7.67 18.34
CA PRO A 119 -20.28 7.22 19.74
C PRO A 119 -19.36 6.01 19.93
N GLU A 120 -18.79 5.84 21.12
CA GLU A 120 -17.88 4.72 21.44
C GLU A 120 -18.47 3.34 21.10
N LYS A 121 -19.76 3.15 21.32
CA LYS A 121 -20.48 1.91 20.99
C LYS A 121 -20.47 1.57 19.50
N ASP A 122 -20.40 2.58 18.63
CA ASP A 122 -20.47 2.42 17.17
C ASP A 122 -19.07 2.45 16.52
N LEU A 123 -18.02 2.72 17.30
CA LEU A 123 -16.64 2.82 16.82
C LEU A 123 -16.14 1.54 16.13
N PRO A 124 -16.39 0.31 16.63
CA PRO A 124 -16.00 -0.90 15.92
C PRO A 124 -16.62 -1.00 14.54
N GLY A 125 -17.90 -0.63 14.40
CA GLY A 125 -18.60 -0.61 13.12
C GLY A 125 -18.02 0.43 12.15
N ALA A 126 -17.69 1.63 12.62
CA ALA A 126 -17.07 2.67 11.81
C ALA A 126 -15.68 2.25 11.30
N LEU A 127 -14.87 1.63 12.15
CA LEU A 127 -13.56 1.10 11.75
C LEU A 127 -13.69 -0.06 10.74
N ALA A 128 -14.67 -0.95 10.93
CA ALA A 128 -14.95 -2.03 9.98
C ALA A 128 -15.34 -1.47 8.60
N ILE A 129 -16.16 -0.43 8.53
CA ILE A 129 -16.54 0.25 7.27
C ILE A 129 -15.30 0.84 6.59
N LEU A 130 -14.39 1.47 7.34
CA LEU A 130 -13.15 2.04 6.78
C LEU A 130 -12.24 0.96 6.19
N LEU A 131 -12.02 -0.13 6.94
CA LEU A 131 -11.17 -1.24 6.48
C LEU A 131 -11.78 -1.94 5.26
N SER A 132 -13.10 -2.19 5.28
CA SER A 132 -13.82 -2.74 4.13
C SER A 132 -13.78 -1.80 2.94
N GLY A 133 -13.92 -0.49 3.17
CA GLY A 133 -13.81 0.54 2.14
C GLY A 133 -12.44 0.55 1.47
N PHE A 134 -11.36 0.42 2.24
CA PHE A 134 -10.02 0.28 1.69
C PHE A 134 -9.89 -0.97 0.82
N GLN A 135 -10.44 -2.10 1.26
CA GLN A 135 -10.40 -3.35 0.50
C GLN A 135 -11.19 -3.25 -0.81
N VAL A 136 -12.38 -2.65 -0.78
CA VAL A 136 -13.17 -2.38 -1.99
C VAL A 136 -12.41 -1.44 -2.94
N ALA A 137 -11.78 -0.40 -2.42
CA ALA A 137 -11.00 0.54 -3.23
C ALA A 137 -9.77 -0.11 -3.86
N SER A 138 -9.09 -1.02 -3.15
CA SER A 138 -7.90 -1.72 -3.66
C SER A 138 -8.20 -2.69 -4.79
N ILE A 139 -9.44 -3.15 -4.92
CA ILE A 139 -9.91 -4.00 -6.03
C ILE A 139 -10.59 -3.14 -7.10
N GLY A 140 -11.55 -2.32 -6.70
CA GLY A 140 -12.39 -1.54 -7.60
C GLY A 140 -11.62 -0.43 -8.32
N GLY A 141 -10.71 0.26 -7.63
CA GLY A 141 -9.90 1.32 -8.22
C GLY A 141 -9.10 0.85 -9.43
N PRO A 142 -8.23 -0.16 -9.28
CA PRO A 142 -7.48 -0.73 -10.41
C PRO A 142 -8.36 -1.25 -11.54
N ALA A 143 -9.44 -1.99 -11.21
CA ALA A 143 -10.36 -2.53 -12.22
C ALA A 143 -11.02 -1.41 -13.03
N LEU A 144 -11.54 -0.37 -12.36
CA LEU A 144 -12.14 0.80 -13.02
C LEU A 144 -11.11 1.55 -13.87
N THR A 145 -9.88 1.71 -13.38
CA THR A 145 -8.80 2.31 -14.17
C THR A 145 -8.58 1.57 -15.47
N GLY A 146 -8.45 0.24 -15.41
CA GLY A 146 -8.28 -0.58 -16.60
C GLY A 146 -9.44 -0.47 -17.59
N LEU A 147 -10.67 -0.45 -17.11
CA LEU A 147 -11.88 -0.31 -17.93
C LEU A 147 -11.95 1.07 -18.60
N ILE A 148 -11.67 2.15 -17.87
CA ILE A 148 -11.67 3.52 -18.42
C ILE A 148 -10.58 3.66 -19.49
N LEU A 149 -9.35 3.19 -19.20
CA LEU A 149 -8.25 3.25 -20.15
C LEU A 149 -8.54 2.43 -21.41
N ALA A 150 -9.15 1.26 -21.28
CA ALA A 150 -9.51 0.42 -22.40
C ALA A 150 -10.67 1.03 -23.24
N GLY A 151 -11.69 1.57 -22.58
CA GLY A 151 -12.82 2.20 -23.26
C GLY A 151 -12.43 3.46 -24.06
N THR A 152 -11.44 4.20 -23.56
CA THR A 152 -10.93 5.40 -24.25
C THR A 152 -9.90 5.04 -25.34
N ALA A 153 -9.13 3.95 -25.18
CA ALA A 153 -8.19 3.47 -26.18
C ALA A 153 -8.90 2.94 -27.45
N GLY A 154 -10.09 2.36 -27.32
CA GLY A 154 -10.88 1.86 -28.45
C GLY A 154 -11.39 2.94 -29.42
N ALA A 155 -11.31 4.21 -29.04
CA ALA A 155 -11.63 5.36 -29.90
C ALA A 155 -10.45 5.81 -30.78
N ALA A 156 -9.25 5.25 -30.55
CA ALA A 156 -8.05 5.58 -31.32
C ALA A 156 -7.79 4.56 -32.44
N PRO A 157 -7.39 4.98 -33.66
CA PRO A 157 -7.04 4.07 -34.74
C PRO A 157 -5.90 3.12 -34.31
N ALA A 158 -5.96 1.87 -34.79
CA ALA A 158 -4.87 0.91 -34.57
C ALA A 158 -3.54 1.50 -35.11
N GLY A 159 -2.57 1.73 -34.21
CA GLY A 159 -1.31 2.44 -34.53
C GLY A 159 -1.27 3.90 -34.08
N ALA A 160 -2.33 4.42 -33.47
CA ALA A 160 -2.32 5.75 -32.88
C ALA A 160 -1.29 5.78 -31.70
N SER A 161 -0.34 6.68 -31.88
CA SER A 161 0.67 7.09 -30.90
C SER A 161 0.07 7.42 -29.53
N LEU A 162 0.93 7.62 -28.55
CA LEU A 162 0.72 8.09 -27.16
C LEU A 162 -0.60 8.83 -26.85
N HIS A 163 -1.16 9.59 -27.80
CA HIS A 163 -2.37 10.39 -27.69
C HIS A 163 -3.68 9.58 -27.49
N GLY A 164 -3.71 8.28 -27.82
CA GLY A 164 -4.91 7.46 -27.65
C GLY A 164 -5.29 7.18 -26.18
N HIS A 165 -4.35 7.31 -25.25
CA HIS A 165 -4.60 7.04 -23.82
C HIS A 165 -4.74 8.31 -22.97
N THR A 166 -4.43 9.50 -23.51
CA THR A 166 -4.42 10.76 -22.76
C THR A 166 -5.80 11.12 -22.22
N GLY A 167 -6.85 10.91 -23.01
CA GLY A 167 -8.24 11.18 -22.59
C GLY A 167 -8.67 10.33 -21.39
N GLY A 168 -8.32 9.04 -21.39
CA GLY A 168 -8.63 8.13 -20.28
C GLY A 168 -7.87 8.47 -19.01
N LEU A 169 -6.59 8.78 -19.12
CA LEU A 169 -5.76 9.22 -18.00
C LEU A 169 -6.29 10.53 -17.41
N ALA A 170 -6.55 11.53 -18.25
CA ALA A 170 -7.12 12.80 -17.82
C ALA A 170 -8.47 12.62 -17.11
N LEU A 171 -9.34 11.77 -17.65
CA LEU A 171 -10.64 11.44 -17.03
C LEU A 171 -10.45 10.86 -15.62
N ILE A 172 -9.51 9.92 -15.43
CA ILE A 172 -9.21 9.33 -14.12
C ILE A 172 -8.75 10.39 -13.13
N TYR A 173 -7.87 11.30 -13.55
CA TYR A 173 -7.38 12.38 -12.69
C TYR A 173 -8.50 13.37 -12.33
N PHE A 174 -9.39 13.71 -13.25
CA PHE A 174 -10.55 14.55 -12.96
C PHE A 174 -11.55 13.85 -12.03
N LEU A 175 -11.84 12.56 -12.25
CA LEU A 175 -12.69 11.78 -11.34
C LEU A 175 -12.12 11.76 -9.91
N ASN A 176 -10.81 11.62 -9.77
CA ASN A 176 -10.19 11.68 -8.45
C ASN A 176 -10.26 13.09 -7.84
N ALA A 177 -10.07 14.15 -8.63
CA ALA A 177 -10.24 15.52 -8.16
C ALA A 177 -11.68 15.76 -7.65
N VAL A 178 -12.69 15.27 -8.38
CA VAL A 178 -14.11 15.33 -7.96
C VAL A 178 -14.33 14.54 -6.66
N SER A 179 -13.66 13.38 -6.51
CA SER A 179 -13.76 12.57 -5.28
C SER A 179 -13.24 13.33 -4.05
N PHE A 180 -12.14 14.08 -4.19
CA PHE A 180 -11.60 14.92 -3.13
C PHE A 180 -12.51 16.11 -2.81
N LEU A 181 -13.14 16.73 -3.83
CA LEU A 181 -14.15 17.75 -3.62
C LEU A 181 -15.35 17.23 -2.80
N GLY A 182 -15.78 15.99 -3.03
CA GLY A 182 -16.82 15.35 -2.22
C GLY A 182 -16.43 15.23 -0.73
N VAL A 183 -15.16 14.94 -0.45
CA VAL A 183 -14.64 14.95 0.94
C VAL A 183 -14.61 16.37 1.50
N LEU A 184 -14.13 17.36 0.73
CA LEU A 184 -14.11 18.76 1.13
C LEU A 184 -15.51 19.27 1.50
N VAL A 185 -16.51 19.03 0.66
CA VAL A 185 -17.91 19.40 0.95
C VAL A 185 -18.34 18.77 2.28
N THR A 186 -18.06 17.50 2.50
CA THR A 186 -18.38 16.82 3.76
C THR A 186 -17.65 17.45 4.96
N LEU A 187 -16.37 17.83 4.81
CA LEU A 187 -15.60 18.49 5.87
C LEU A 187 -16.15 19.89 6.19
N PHE A 188 -16.64 20.64 5.19
CA PHE A 188 -17.26 21.95 5.41
C PHE A 188 -18.62 21.88 6.09
N THR A 189 -19.39 20.81 5.87
CA THR A 189 -20.70 20.60 6.53
C THR A 189 -20.60 20.04 7.95
N LEU A 190 -19.43 19.47 8.33
CA LEU A 190 -19.22 18.97 9.68
C LEU A 190 -19.15 20.11 10.69
N GLN A 191 -20.05 20.08 11.70
CA GLN A 191 -20.08 21.05 12.80
C GLN A 191 -19.15 20.68 13.95
N THR A 192 -18.54 19.49 13.93
CA THR A 192 -17.64 19.01 14.98
C THR A 192 -16.31 19.74 14.91
N SER A 193 -15.95 20.46 15.98
CA SER A 193 -14.62 21.05 16.10
C SER A 193 -13.58 19.92 16.21
N GLY A 194 -12.54 19.97 15.39
CA GLY A 194 -11.39 19.08 15.47
C GLY A 194 -10.45 19.42 16.65
N GLU A 195 -10.95 20.17 17.66
CA GLU A 195 -10.13 20.64 18.78
C GLU A 195 -9.50 19.51 19.56
N ILE A 196 -8.25 19.72 19.91
CA ILE A 196 -7.40 18.72 20.54
C ILE A 196 -7.68 18.74 22.05
N THR A 197 -8.29 17.68 22.57
CA THR A 197 -8.07 17.34 23.97
C THR A 197 -6.70 16.70 24.06
N ARG A 198 -5.72 17.43 24.58
CA ARG A 198 -4.37 16.88 24.80
C ARG A 198 -4.52 15.61 25.64
N ALA A 199 -4.15 14.47 25.10
CA ALA A 199 -4.04 13.27 25.91
C ALA A 199 -2.95 13.53 26.95
N GLU A 200 -3.30 13.44 28.23
CA GLU A 200 -2.35 13.48 29.33
C GLU A 200 -1.29 12.41 29.08
N GLY A 201 -0.02 12.80 28.93
CA GLY A 201 1.08 11.88 28.68
C GLY A 201 1.58 11.81 27.22
N ALA A 202 1.12 12.70 26.30
CA ALA A 202 1.74 12.80 24.99
C ALA A 202 3.23 13.17 25.13
N PRO A 203 4.14 12.41 24.48
CA PRO A 203 5.58 12.63 24.61
C PRO A 203 5.96 14.03 24.10
N GLU A 204 6.70 14.77 24.90
CA GLU A 204 7.17 16.12 24.55
C GLU A 204 8.14 16.12 23.37
N ASN A 205 8.83 14.99 23.13
CA ASN A 205 9.83 14.88 22.06
C ASN A 205 9.57 13.65 21.17
N PRO A 206 9.08 13.84 19.92
CA PRO A 206 8.79 12.77 18.97
C PRO A 206 10.01 11.93 18.62
N LEU A 207 11.22 12.54 18.54
CA LEU A 207 12.45 11.82 18.24
C LEU A 207 12.87 10.89 19.40
N ALA A 208 12.67 11.31 20.65
CA ALA A 208 12.92 10.48 21.80
C ALA A 208 11.98 9.25 21.82
N SER A 209 10.72 9.46 21.48
CA SER A 209 9.69 8.41 21.35
C SER A 209 10.04 7.40 20.24
N LEU A 210 10.49 7.89 19.09
CA LEU A 210 10.94 7.03 17.99
C LEU A 210 12.16 6.21 18.40
N LYS A 211 13.15 6.84 19.07
CA LYS A 211 14.36 6.17 19.57
C LYS A 211 14.00 5.07 20.56
N GLU A 212 13.04 5.31 21.45
CA GLU A 212 12.60 4.30 22.42
C GLU A 212 11.86 3.16 21.74
N GLY A 213 10.99 3.45 20.75
CA GLY A 213 10.35 2.42 19.93
C GLY A 213 11.37 1.57 19.18
N LEU A 214 12.37 2.18 18.53
CA LEU A 214 13.48 1.48 17.87
C LEU A 214 14.26 0.61 18.86
N ARG A 215 14.63 1.15 20.02
CA ARG A 215 15.34 0.38 21.06
C ARG A 215 14.53 -0.85 21.47
N PHE A 216 13.22 -0.70 21.69
CA PHE A 216 12.35 -1.83 22.03
C PHE A 216 12.31 -2.89 20.93
N VAL A 217 12.17 -2.50 19.67
CA VAL A 217 12.19 -3.41 18.52
C VAL A 217 13.51 -4.19 18.50
N PHE A 218 14.65 -3.50 18.54
CA PHE A 218 15.97 -4.14 18.44
C PHE A 218 16.34 -4.97 19.65
N THR A 219 15.73 -4.75 20.82
CA THR A 219 15.92 -5.59 22.01
C THR A 219 14.95 -6.78 22.07
N THR A 220 13.97 -6.87 21.17
CA THR A 220 12.97 -7.93 21.14
C THR A 220 13.16 -8.82 19.90
N PRO A 221 13.86 -9.97 20.02
CA PRO A 221 14.28 -10.77 18.86
C PRO A 221 13.17 -11.19 17.92
N ILE A 222 11.98 -11.54 18.44
CA ILE A 222 10.85 -11.93 17.58
C ILE A 222 10.39 -10.78 16.69
N LEU A 223 10.40 -9.53 17.19
CA LEU A 223 10.04 -8.34 16.40
C LEU A 223 11.09 -8.06 15.33
N VAL A 224 12.38 -8.12 15.68
CA VAL A 224 13.47 -7.93 14.72
C VAL A 224 13.31 -8.90 13.55
N TRP A 225 13.23 -10.20 13.83
CA TRP A 225 13.19 -11.21 12.78
C TRP A 225 11.91 -11.14 11.93
N THR A 226 10.74 -10.89 12.55
CA THR A 226 9.48 -10.78 11.79
C THR A 226 9.44 -9.52 10.94
N MET A 227 9.94 -8.38 11.42
CA MET A 227 10.01 -7.13 10.66
C MET A 227 11.08 -7.22 9.55
N THR A 228 12.23 -7.84 9.83
CA THR A 228 13.27 -8.07 8.83
C THR A 228 12.78 -8.97 7.71
N LEU A 229 12.10 -10.08 8.03
CA LEU A 229 11.53 -10.95 7.01
C LEU A 229 10.50 -10.23 6.16
N ASP A 230 9.62 -9.44 6.77
CA ASP A 230 8.61 -8.67 6.05
C ASP A 230 9.24 -7.64 5.12
N PHE A 231 10.17 -6.86 5.65
CA PHE A 231 10.86 -5.83 4.87
C PHE A 231 11.55 -6.42 3.64
N PHE A 232 12.38 -7.47 3.84
CA PHE A 232 13.09 -8.07 2.71
C PHE A 232 12.19 -8.88 1.78
N ALA A 233 11.14 -9.52 2.28
CA ALA A 233 10.16 -10.20 1.43
C ALA A 233 9.44 -9.20 0.50
N THR A 234 8.99 -8.08 1.06
CA THR A 234 8.30 -7.04 0.28
C THR A 234 9.26 -6.20 -0.58
N PHE A 235 10.52 -6.04 -0.14
CA PHE A 235 11.57 -5.40 -0.92
C PHE A 235 11.90 -6.23 -2.18
N PHE A 236 12.22 -7.50 -2.03
CA PHE A 236 12.57 -8.34 -3.18
C PHE A 236 11.37 -8.64 -4.09
N ALA A 237 10.15 -8.72 -3.56
CA ALA A 237 8.97 -8.96 -4.38
C ALA A 237 8.20 -7.67 -4.74
N GLY A 238 8.78 -6.49 -4.55
CA GLY A 238 8.23 -5.17 -4.87
C GLY A 238 8.11 -4.89 -6.37
N SER A 239 7.54 -5.83 -7.13
CA SER A 239 7.51 -5.79 -8.60
C SER A 239 6.19 -5.26 -9.18
N MET A 240 5.31 -4.68 -8.34
CA MET A 240 4.00 -4.18 -8.80
C MET A 240 4.11 -3.01 -9.78
N SER A 241 5.16 -2.20 -9.69
CA SER A 241 5.44 -1.13 -10.65
C SER A 241 5.73 -1.65 -12.06
N LEU A 242 6.19 -2.90 -12.21
CA LEU A 242 6.48 -3.50 -13.51
C LEU A 242 5.26 -4.12 -14.21
N LEU A 243 4.08 -4.17 -13.56
CA LEU A 243 2.85 -4.71 -14.15
C LEU A 243 2.43 -4.06 -15.47
N PRO A 244 2.62 -2.74 -15.71
CA PRO A 244 2.37 -2.16 -17.03
C PRO A 244 3.15 -2.86 -18.14
N ILE A 245 4.44 -3.23 -17.89
CA ILE A 245 5.26 -3.94 -18.86
C ILE A 245 4.70 -5.34 -19.14
N PHE A 246 4.30 -6.05 -18.07
CA PHE A 246 3.69 -7.38 -18.23
C PHE A 246 2.39 -7.30 -19.04
N ALA A 247 1.51 -6.36 -18.73
CA ALA A 247 0.23 -6.22 -19.44
C ALA A 247 0.41 -5.81 -20.90
N ASP A 248 1.36 -4.92 -21.19
CA ASP A 248 1.60 -4.36 -22.52
C ASP A 248 2.43 -5.30 -23.41
N GLN A 249 3.59 -5.79 -22.91
CA GLN A 249 4.57 -6.50 -23.74
C GLN A 249 4.60 -8.02 -23.56
N VAL A 250 4.38 -8.51 -22.32
CA VAL A 250 4.51 -9.94 -22.03
C VAL A 250 3.20 -10.69 -22.32
N LEU A 251 2.09 -10.18 -21.79
CA LEU A 251 0.77 -10.82 -21.88
C LEU A 251 -0.08 -10.25 -23.02
N LYS A 252 0.28 -9.07 -23.53
CA LYS A 252 -0.45 -8.33 -24.56
C LYS A 252 -1.94 -8.14 -24.22
N ALA A 253 -2.21 -8.00 -22.93
CA ALA A 253 -3.57 -7.89 -22.37
C ALA A 253 -4.11 -6.44 -22.35
N GLY A 254 -3.24 -5.48 -22.69
CA GLY A 254 -3.58 -4.06 -22.77
C GLY A 254 -4.00 -3.43 -21.42
N PRO A 255 -4.60 -2.23 -21.49
CA PRO A 255 -4.99 -1.48 -20.28
C PRO A 255 -6.03 -2.19 -19.42
N ALA A 256 -7.03 -2.87 -20.02
CA ALA A 256 -8.02 -3.64 -19.26
C ALA A 256 -7.36 -4.77 -18.48
N GLY A 257 -6.48 -5.53 -19.14
CA GLY A 257 -5.71 -6.60 -18.49
C GLY A 257 -4.82 -6.06 -17.37
N TYR A 258 -4.19 -4.90 -17.56
CA TYR A 258 -3.42 -4.23 -16.52
C TYR A 258 -4.27 -3.93 -15.27
N GLY A 259 -5.46 -3.34 -15.45
CA GLY A 259 -6.35 -3.05 -14.34
C GLY A 259 -6.75 -4.29 -13.53
N TRP A 260 -7.10 -5.38 -14.22
CA TRP A 260 -7.43 -6.65 -13.57
C TRP A 260 -6.23 -7.31 -12.88
N LEU A 261 -5.05 -7.30 -13.49
CA LEU A 261 -3.83 -7.81 -12.84
C LEU A 261 -3.47 -7.00 -11.60
N ARG A 262 -3.67 -5.68 -11.63
CA ARG A 262 -3.43 -4.80 -10.49
C ARG A 262 -4.46 -4.99 -9.37
N ALA A 263 -5.68 -5.43 -9.69
CA ALA A 263 -6.74 -5.78 -8.74
C ALA A 263 -6.55 -7.16 -8.09
N ALA A 264 -5.82 -8.07 -8.76
CA ALA A 264 -5.70 -9.47 -8.34
C ALA A 264 -5.15 -9.65 -6.91
N PRO A 265 -4.10 -8.93 -6.45
CA PRO A 265 -3.65 -9.02 -5.06
C PRO A 265 -4.73 -8.60 -4.05
N GLY A 266 -5.53 -7.58 -4.38
CA GLY A 266 -6.66 -7.16 -3.55
C GLY A 266 -7.73 -8.25 -3.41
N ILE A 267 -8.02 -8.95 -4.49
CA ILE A 267 -8.94 -10.11 -4.48
C ILE A 267 -8.38 -11.23 -3.60
N GLY A 268 -7.11 -11.54 -3.75
CA GLY A 268 -6.43 -12.53 -2.90
C GLY A 268 -6.42 -12.13 -1.43
N ALA A 269 -6.18 -10.86 -1.14
CA ALA A 269 -6.22 -10.30 0.21
C ALA A 269 -7.60 -10.40 0.84
N LEU A 270 -8.66 -10.17 0.07
CA LEU A 270 -10.05 -10.34 0.52
C LEU A 270 -10.32 -11.81 0.88
N ILE A 271 -9.93 -12.74 0.01
CA ILE A 271 -10.07 -14.19 0.28
C ILE A 271 -9.30 -14.56 1.55
N GLY A 272 -8.05 -14.09 1.70
CA GLY A 272 -7.23 -14.33 2.89
C GLY A 272 -7.85 -13.77 4.16
N SER A 273 -8.43 -12.57 4.09
CA SER A 273 -9.12 -11.93 5.22
C SER A 273 -10.36 -12.71 5.65
N VAL A 274 -11.19 -13.14 4.71
CA VAL A 274 -12.37 -13.97 4.99
C VAL A 274 -11.93 -15.31 5.56
N TRP A 275 -10.91 -15.95 4.98
CA TRP A 275 -10.42 -17.24 5.47
C TRP A 275 -9.91 -17.16 6.90
N THR A 276 -9.10 -16.14 7.23
CA THR A 276 -8.53 -15.95 8.58
C THR A 276 -9.58 -15.52 9.60
N SER A 277 -10.71 -14.94 9.19
CA SER A 277 -11.81 -14.59 10.09
C SER A 277 -12.67 -15.79 10.47
N VAL A 278 -12.80 -16.77 9.57
CA VAL A 278 -13.62 -17.98 9.79
C VAL A 278 -12.80 -19.11 10.44
N HIS A 279 -11.52 -19.21 10.10
CA HIS A 279 -10.66 -20.28 10.59
C HIS A 279 -9.62 -19.74 11.58
N SER A 280 -9.58 -20.32 12.78
CA SER A 280 -8.53 -20.01 13.74
C SER A 280 -7.17 -20.44 13.18
N LEU A 281 -6.19 -19.55 13.24
CA LEU A 281 -4.83 -19.87 12.84
C LEU A 281 -4.23 -20.97 13.73
N PRO A 282 -3.43 -21.89 13.18
CA PRO A 282 -2.75 -22.93 13.97
C PRO A 282 -1.92 -22.35 15.11
N ARG A 283 -1.78 -23.08 16.20
CA ARG A 283 -1.01 -22.64 17.38
C ARG A 283 0.43 -22.22 17.06
N ARG A 284 1.09 -22.91 16.13
CA ARG A 284 2.47 -22.64 15.68
C ARG A 284 2.51 -21.52 14.63
N GLN A 285 2.15 -20.31 15.03
CA GLN A 285 2.01 -19.17 14.11
C GLN A 285 3.31 -18.78 13.40
N GLY A 286 4.46 -19.00 14.01
CA GLY A 286 5.75 -18.74 13.36
C GLY A 286 5.97 -19.60 12.10
N ARG A 287 5.50 -20.85 12.09
CA ARG A 287 5.54 -21.69 10.88
C ARG A 287 4.56 -21.23 9.83
N VAL A 288 3.34 -20.82 10.24
CA VAL A 288 2.35 -20.27 9.30
C VAL A 288 2.92 -19.04 8.61
N PHE A 289 3.57 -18.15 9.36
CA PHE A 289 4.23 -16.97 8.82
C PHE A 289 5.32 -17.32 7.79
N LEU A 290 6.22 -18.24 8.12
CA LEU A 290 7.28 -18.68 7.20
C LEU A 290 6.73 -19.32 5.92
N TRP A 291 5.70 -20.16 6.04
CA TRP A 291 5.04 -20.75 4.89
C TRP A 291 4.29 -19.71 4.04
N ALA A 292 3.63 -18.74 4.65
CA ALA A 292 2.98 -17.65 3.93
C ALA A 292 4.00 -16.86 3.09
N VAL A 293 5.18 -16.53 3.65
CA VAL A 293 6.23 -15.83 2.91
C VAL A 293 6.85 -16.74 1.83
N ALA A 294 6.97 -18.04 2.06
CA ALA A 294 7.45 -18.98 1.04
C ALA A 294 6.46 -19.07 -0.15
N VAL A 295 5.16 -19.17 0.13
CA VAL A 295 4.12 -19.16 -0.92
C VAL A 295 4.11 -17.82 -1.65
N TYR A 296 4.27 -16.70 -0.95
CA TYR A 296 4.41 -15.37 -1.53
C TYR A 296 5.57 -15.30 -2.54
N GLY A 297 6.77 -15.76 -2.15
CA GLY A 297 7.93 -15.82 -3.05
C GLY A 297 7.73 -16.76 -4.25
N ALA A 298 7.18 -17.96 -4.03
CA ALA A 298 6.88 -18.91 -5.10
C ALA A 298 5.83 -18.37 -6.09
N ALA A 299 4.78 -17.71 -5.59
CA ALA A 299 3.78 -17.05 -6.41
C ALA A 299 4.38 -15.90 -7.23
N THR A 300 5.31 -15.12 -6.64
CA THR A 300 6.05 -14.08 -7.35
C THR A 300 6.89 -14.66 -8.49
N ILE A 301 7.60 -15.78 -8.27
CA ILE A 301 8.35 -16.47 -9.34
C ILE A 301 7.38 -16.92 -10.44
N THR A 302 6.26 -17.52 -10.07
CA THR A 302 5.23 -17.98 -11.00
C THR A 302 4.70 -16.81 -11.84
N PHE A 303 4.44 -15.66 -11.23
CA PHE A 303 4.09 -14.42 -11.92
C PHE A 303 5.17 -14.02 -12.94
N GLY A 304 6.44 -13.95 -12.55
CA GLY A 304 7.54 -13.54 -13.43
C GLY A 304 7.78 -14.48 -14.63
N LEU A 305 7.54 -15.77 -14.46
CA LEU A 305 7.67 -16.79 -15.50
C LEU A 305 6.43 -16.93 -16.38
N SER A 306 5.27 -16.48 -15.88
CA SER A 306 3.99 -16.67 -16.57
C SER A 306 3.94 -15.92 -17.91
N ARG A 307 3.31 -16.56 -18.91
CA ARG A 307 3.00 -15.98 -20.22
C ARG A 307 1.49 -16.02 -20.49
N GLY A 308 0.70 -16.52 -19.57
CA GLY A 308 -0.75 -16.60 -19.65
C GLY A 308 -1.44 -15.67 -18.67
N PHE A 309 -2.46 -14.93 -19.11
CA PHE A 309 -3.18 -13.96 -18.29
C PHE A 309 -3.73 -14.58 -16.99
N TRP A 310 -4.46 -15.69 -17.09
CA TRP A 310 -5.12 -16.31 -15.93
C TRP A 310 -4.12 -16.90 -14.92
N LEU A 311 -2.98 -17.42 -15.40
CA LEU A 311 -1.92 -17.90 -14.52
C LEU A 311 -1.28 -16.73 -13.77
N THR A 312 -1.00 -15.63 -14.47
CA THR A 312 -0.48 -14.40 -13.86
C THR A 312 -1.47 -13.84 -12.84
N PHE A 313 -2.75 -13.77 -13.19
CA PHE A 313 -3.82 -13.30 -12.30
C PHE A 313 -3.91 -14.16 -11.03
N GLY A 314 -3.93 -15.48 -11.19
CA GLY A 314 -3.96 -16.44 -10.06
C GLY A 314 -2.71 -16.33 -9.17
N ALA A 315 -1.53 -16.17 -9.77
CA ALA A 315 -0.28 -15.98 -9.03
C ALA A 315 -0.31 -14.66 -8.23
N LEU A 316 -0.77 -13.56 -8.81
CA LEU A 316 -0.91 -12.28 -8.13
C LEU A 316 -1.98 -12.32 -7.02
N ALA A 317 -3.09 -13.02 -7.24
CA ALA A 317 -4.08 -13.26 -6.19
C ALA A 317 -3.48 -14.07 -5.03
N LEU A 318 -2.67 -15.08 -5.33
CA LEU A 318 -1.97 -15.88 -4.31
C LEU A 318 -0.93 -15.05 -3.55
N VAL A 319 -0.25 -14.09 -4.20
CA VAL A 319 0.61 -13.09 -3.55
C VAL A 319 -0.19 -12.31 -2.50
N GLY A 320 -1.35 -11.74 -2.87
CA GLY A 320 -2.18 -10.97 -1.94
C GLY A 320 -2.76 -11.80 -0.79
N LEU A 321 -3.18 -13.05 -1.06
CA LEU A 321 -3.66 -13.98 -0.05
C LEU A 321 -2.55 -14.30 0.97
N SER A 322 -1.36 -14.63 0.48
CA SER A 322 -0.21 -14.99 1.32
C SER A 322 0.26 -13.81 2.17
N ASP A 323 0.30 -12.60 1.58
CA ASP A 323 0.66 -11.39 2.31
C ASP A 323 -0.35 -11.08 3.42
N THR A 324 -1.65 -11.28 3.18
CA THR A 324 -2.68 -11.08 4.21
C THR A 324 -2.50 -12.04 5.39
N ILE A 325 -2.28 -13.32 5.12
CA ILE A 325 -2.02 -14.31 6.19
C ILE A 325 -0.77 -13.92 6.99
N SER A 326 0.31 -13.57 6.29
CA SER A 326 1.54 -13.08 6.88
C SER A 326 1.31 -11.84 7.75
N THR A 327 0.54 -10.87 7.26
CA THR A 327 0.21 -9.61 7.94
C THR A 327 -0.60 -9.86 9.21
N VAL A 328 -1.60 -10.75 9.18
CA VAL A 328 -2.41 -11.11 10.36
C VAL A 328 -1.51 -11.69 11.46
N VAL A 329 -0.64 -12.64 11.11
CA VAL A 329 0.28 -13.24 12.09
C VAL A 329 1.22 -12.19 12.68
N ARG A 330 1.86 -11.37 11.85
CA ARG A 330 2.78 -10.32 12.31
C ARG A 330 2.11 -9.29 13.21
N GLN A 331 0.90 -8.87 12.85
CA GLN A 331 0.15 -7.91 13.67
C GLN A 331 -0.23 -8.51 15.02
N THR A 332 -0.65 -9.77 15.04
CA THR A 332 -0.98 -10.48 16.28
C THR A 332 0.24 -10.61 17.18
N VAL A 333 1.37 -11.08 16.65
CA VAL A 333 2.63 -11.19 17.41
C VAL A 333 3.03 -9.84 17.99
N ARG A 334 3.00 -8.79 17.17
CA ARG A 334 3.36 -7.44 17.58
C ARG A 334 2.48 -6.92 18.71
N GLN A 335 1.17 -7.13 18.64
CA GLN A 335 0.26 -6.67 19.67
C GLN A 335 0.41 -7.45 20.99
N LEU A 336 0.69 -8.75 20.91
CA LEU A 336 0.87 -9.59 22.10
C LEU A 336 2.19 -9.32 22.83
N VAL A 337 3.26 -9.01 22.07
CA VAL A 337 4.61 -8.81 22.64
C VAL A 337 4.84 -7.37 23.09
N THR A 338 4.09 -6.39 22.56
CA THR A 338 4.32 -4.98 22.86
C THR A 338 3.51 -4.51 24.07
N PRO A 339 4.18 -4.02 25.14
CA PRO A 339 3.48 -3.39 26.27
C PRO A 339 2.64 -2.20 25.84
N ASP A 340 1.51 -1.95 26.54
CA ASP A 340 0.55 -0.90 26.21
C ASP A 340 1.21 0.49 26.09
N ALA A 341 2.14 0.80 26.99
CA ALA A 341 2.88 2.07 27.00
C ALA A 341 3.75 2.31 25.74
N LEU A 342 4.13 1.24 25.01
CA LEU A 342 4.98 1.31 23.83
C LEU A 342 4.24 1.09 22.52
N ARG A 343 2.93 0.74 22.52
CA ARG A 343 2.17 0.41 21.31
C ARG A 343 2.19 1.51 20.26
N GLY A 344 2.00 2.75 20.65
CA GLY A 344 2.04 3.88 19.70
C GLY A 344 3.41 4.08 19.06
N ARG A 345 4.48 3.99 19.88
CA ARG A 345 5.88 4.12 19.42
C ARG A 345 6.27 2.98 18.48
N MET A 346 5.88 1.76 18.84
CA MET A 346 6.08 0.58 18.01
C MET A 346 5.33 0.68 16.67
N THR A 347 4.11 1.22 16.66
CA THR A 347 3.33 1.42 15.42
C THR A 347 4.05 2.41 14.50
N GLY A 348 4.62 3.49 15.02
CA GLY A 348 5.42 4.44 14.24
C GLY A 348 6.65 3.80 13.60
N VAL A 349 7.41 2.99 14.36
CA VAL A 349 8.55 2.25 13.81
C VAL A 349 8.11 1.28 12.72
N ASN A 350 7.04 0.49 12.97
CA ASN A 350 6.52 -0.45 11.99
C ASN A 350 6.10 0.21 10.68
N MET A 351 5.54 1.43 10.74
CA MET A 351 5.10 2.15 9.54
C MET A 351 6.26 2.43 8.59
N ILE A 352 7.46 2.73 9.12
CA ILE A 352 8.67 2.96 8.30
C ILE A 352 9.06 1.68 7.55
N PHE A 353 9.07 0.53 8.22
CA PHE A 353 9.40 -0.75 7.59
C PHE A 353 8.32 -1.18 6.59
N PHE A 354 7.06 -1.06 6.98
CA PHE A 354 5.90 -1.46 6.17
C PHE A 354 5.78 -0.64 4.88
N MET A 355 6.04 0.68 4.94
CA MET A 355 5.98 1.52 3.75
C MET A 355 7.29 1.51 2.95
N GLY A 356 8.44 1.38 3.63
CA GLY A 356 9.75 1.44 2.98
C GLY A 356 10.04 0.22 2.11
N GLY A 357 9.72 -0.99 2.58
CA GLY A 357 10.01 -2.23 1.87
C GLY A 357 9.46 -2.26 0.44
N PRO A 358 8.14 -2.17 0.25
CA PRO A 358 7.54 -2.22 -1.09
C PRO A 358 8.04 -1.12 -2.03
N GLN A 359 8.15 0.12 -1.55
CA GLN A 359 8.53 1.26 -2.40
C GLN A 359 9.99 1.20 -2.84
N LEU A 360 10.90 0.78 -1.94
CA LEU A 360 12.29 0.54 -2.29
C LEU A 360 12.44 -0.70 -3.19
N GLY A 361 11.58 -1.69 -3.01
CA GLY A 361 11.53 -2.85 -3.88
C GLY A 361 11.05 -2.52 -5.30
N GLU A 362 10.12 -1.57 -5.45
CA GLU A 362 9.73 -1.06 -6.77
C GLU A 362 10.93 -0.41 -7.50
N LEU A 363 11.76 0.34 -6.78
CA LEU A 363 12.99 0.92 -7.33
C LEU A 363 13.99 -0.15 -7.71
N GLU A 364 14.23 -1.14 -6.83
CA GLU A 364 15.13 -2.27 -7.10
C GLU A 364 14.69 -3.04 -8.34
N ALA A 365 13.41 -3.43 -8.41
CA ALA A 365 12.85 -4.16 -9.54
C ALA A 365 12.95 -3.37 -10.85
N GLY A 366 12.67 -2.07 -10.83
CA GLY A 366 12.84 -1.18 -11.97
C GLY A 366 14.29 -1.06 -12.42
N PHE A 367 15.23 -0.96 -11.47
CA PHE A 367 16.66 -0.92 -11.74
C PHE A 367 17.14 -2.23 -12.36
N VAL A 368 16.84 -3.38 -11.75
CA VAL A 368 17.22 -4.70 -12.30
C VAL A 368 16.62 -4.90 -13.69
N ALA A 369 15.36 -4.54 -13.90
CA ALA A 369 14.72 -4.65 -15.20
C ALA A 369 15.42 -3.77 -16.27
N SER A 370 15.94 -2.61 -15.88
CA SER A 370 16.63 -1.68 -16.80
C SER A 370 18.00 -2.16 -17.29
N LEU A 371 18.59 -3.16 -16.63
CA LEU A 371 19.89 -3.74 -17.04
C LEU A 371 19.78 -4.60 -18.31
N PHE A 372 18.57 -4.89 -18.77
CA PHE A 372 18.31 -5.74 -19.92
C PHE A 372 17.86 -4.92 -21.14
N ALA A 373 18.28 -5.30 -22.31
CA ALA A 373 17.92 -4.62 -23.55
C ALA A 373 16.41 -4.69 -23.88
N SER A 374 15.73 -5.77 -23.43
CA SER A 374 14.29 -5.92 -23.58
C SER A 374 13.59 -5.66 -22.25
N ALA A 375 12.67 -4.69 -22.20
CA ALA A 375 11.90 -4.39 -21.01
C ALA A 375 11.07 -5.60 -20.53
N ALA A 376 10.53 -6.40 -21.47
CA ALA A 376 9.78 -7.62 -21.14
C ALA A 376 10.66 -8.68 -20.46
N LEU A 377 11.87 -8.91 -21.00
CA LEU A 377 12.82 -9.84 -20.39
C LEU A 377 13.30 -9.30 -19.04
N GLY A 378 13.70 -8.04 -19.00
CA GLY A 378 14.15 -7.38 -17.77
C GLY A 378 13.11 -7.43 -16.66
N ALA A 379 11.85 -7.14 -16.97
CA ALA A 379 10.75 -7.26 -16.00
C ALA A 379 10.58 -8.70 -15.51
N SER A 380 10.62 -9.70 -16.39
CA SER A 380 10.53 -11.11 -16.00
C SER A 380 11.69 -11.51 -15.07
N VAL A 381 12.93 -11.12 -15.41
CA VAL A 381 14.12 -11.43 -14.59
C VAL A 381 14.04 -10.73 -13.23
N ALA A 382 13.68 -9.45 -13.20
CA ALA A 382 13.54 -8.71 -11.94
C ALA A 382 12.51 -9.36 -11.01
N VAL A 383 11.34 -9.74 -11.52
CA VAL A 383 10.30 -10.41 -10.73
C VAL A 383 10.76 -11.79 -10.24
N VAL A 384 11.39 -12.58 -11.10
CA VAL A 384 11.88 -13.93 -10.73
C VAL A 384 13.00 -13.83 -9.70
N SER A 385 13.98 -12.96 -9.91
CA SER A 385 15.10 -12.76 -8.96
C SER A 385 14.58 -12.26 -7.60
N GLY A 386 13.59 -11.36 -7.60
CA GLY A 386 12.94 -10.90 -6.39
C GLY A 386 12.20 -12.00 -5.64
N GLY A 387 11.45 -12.86 -6.36
CA GLY A 387 10.83 -14.03 -5.75
C GLY A 387 11.83 -15.05 -5.18
N VAL A 388 12.95 -15.29 -5.87
CA VAL A 388 14.06 -16.11 -5.38
C VAL A 388 14.69 -15.48 -4.14
N GLY A 389 14.97 -14.16 -4.14
CA GLY A 389 15.48 -13.42 -2.99
C GLY A 389 14.56 -13.56 -1.77
N THR A 390 13.24 -13.46 -1.97
CA THR A 390 12.23 -13.68 -0.92
C THR A 390 12.32 -15.10 -0.34
N LEU A 391 12.44 -16.13 -1.19
CA LEU A 391 12.59 -17.52 -0.72
C LEU A 391 13.90 -17.74 0.04
N LEU A 392 15.02 -17.14 -0.41
CA LEU A 392 16.30 -17.23 0.26
C LEU A 392 16.25 -16.59 1.63
N VAL A 393 15.65 -15.40 1.77
CA VAL A 393 15.48 -14.74 3.07
C VAL A 393 14.57 -15.57 3.99
N ALA A 394 13.46 -16.10 3.47
CA ALA A 394 12.57 -16.96 4.25
C ALA A 394 13.29 -18.23 4.74
N ALA A 395 14.08 -18.90 3.89
CA ALA A 395 14.87 -20.05 4.23
C ALA A 395 15.97 -19.72 5.26
N PHE A 396 16.66 -18.59 5.08
CA PHE A 396 17.67 -18.11 6.03
C PHE A 396 17.07 -17.89 7.42
N ILE A 397 15.94 -17.20 7.51
CA ILE A 397 15.27 -16.93 8.77
C ILE A 397 14.68 -18.22 9.37
N ALA A 398 14.14 -19.12 8.56
CA ALA A 398 13.64 -20.42 9.03
C ALA A 398 14.73 -21.28 9.67
N THR A 399 15.99 -21.17 9.18
CA THR A 399 17.13 -21.92 9.73
C THR A 399 17.76 -21.24 10.94
N ARG A 400 17.92 -19.91 10.93
CA ARG A 400 18.64 -19.15 11.95
C ARG A 400 17.77 -18.65 13.09
N ALA A 401 16.52 -18.28 12.84
CA ALA A 401 15.63 -17.69 13.83
C ALA A 401 14.72 -18.73 14.49
N LYS A 402 15.28 -19.50 15.43
CA LYS A 402 14.49 -20.45 16.24
C LYS A 402 13.28 -19.80 16.89
N VAL A 403 13.45 -18.57 17.36
CA VAL A 403 12.41 -17.78 18.02
C VAL A 403 11.18 -17.53 17.09
N VAL A 404 11.37 -17.43 15.78
CA VAL A 404 10.26 -17.30 14.82
C VAL A 404 9.67 -18.68 14.56
N ARG A 405 10.48 -19.68 14.24
CA ARG A 405 10.02 -21.03 13.86
C ARG A 405 9.21 -21.73 14.95
N GLU A 406 9.60 -21.52 16.21
CA GLU A 406 9.00 -22.15 17.38
C GLU A 406 7.98 -21.26 18.10
N TYR A 407 7.70 -20.07 17.56
CA TYR A 407 6.75 -19.15 18.17
C TYR A 407 5.34 -19.74 18.23
N ASP A 408 4.84 -19.84 19.46
CA ASP A 408 3.52 -20.30 19.81
C ASP A 408 2.82 -19.21 20.65
N TRP A 409 1.71 -18.67 20.14
CA TRP A 409 1.00 -17.59 20.81
C TRP A 409 0.34 -18.03 22.14
N SER A 410 0.09 -19.33 22.30
CA SER A 410 -0.48 -19.85 23.54
C SER A 410 0.49 -19.74 24.71
N ALA A 411 1.79 -19.77 24.45
CA ALA A 411 2.85 -19.58 25.45
C ALA A 411 3.12 -18.09 25.76
N ALA A 412 2.69 -17.17 24.89
CA ALA A 412 2.89 -15.73 25.03
C ALA A 412 1.71 -14.99 25.69
N ARG A 413 0.65 -15.71 26.11
CA ARG A 413 -0.48 -15.10 26.82
C ARG A 413 0.00 -14.53 28.16
N PRO A 414 -0.22 -13.23 28.44
CA PRO A 414 -0.06 -12.72 29.80
C PRO A 414 -0.97 -13.51 30.73
N SER A 415 -0.51 -13.78 31.96
CA SER A 415 -1.24 -14.51 33.00
C SER A 415 -2.62 -13.90 33.38
N ALA A 416 -2.92 -12.68 32.90
CA ALA A 416 -4.15 -11.95 33.10
C ALA A 416 -5.26 -12.23 32.08
N TRP A 417 -5.02 -13.05 31.03
CA TRP A 417 -6.09 -13.35 30.07
C TRP A 417 -7.05 -14.40 30.62
N PRO A 418 -8.40 -14.22 30.49
CA PRO A 418 -9.35 -15.22 30.94
C PRO A 418 -9.05 -16.59 30.32
N GLN A 419 -8.85 -17.59 31.17
CA GLN A 419 -8.71 -18.98 30.73
C GLN A 419 -10.07 -19.40 30.14
N GLU A 420 -10.11 -19.75 28.85
CA GLU A 420 -11.28 -20.41 28.29
C GLU A 420 -11.57 -21.68 29.12
N LYS A 421 -12.70 -21.67 29.83
CA LYS A 421 -13.23 -22.88 30.45
C LYS A 421 -13.48 -23.88 29.32
N LYS A 422 -12.79 -25.02 29.37
CA LYS A 422 -13.02 -26.18 28.50
C LYS A 422 -14.45 -26.65 28.58
#